data_6538831b22108165d86e417700863982
#
_entry.id   6538831b22108165d86e417700863982
#
_cell.length_a   1.000
_cell.length_b   1.000
_cell.length_c   1.000
_cell.angle_alpha   90.00
_cell.angle_beta   90.00
_cell.angle_gamma   90.00
#
_symmetry.space_group_name_H-M   'P 1'
#
loop_
_entity.id
_entity.type
_entity.pdbx_description
1 polymer ?
#
loop_
_entity_poly.entity_id
_entity_poly.type
_entity_poly.pdbx_seq_one_letter_code
_entity_poly.pdbx_strand_id
1 'polypeptide(L)'
;MTDPAGLDVTIVDGYVDEPAHFGVPPYISTYPRYTAGALRAAGVPASQITYHTIDALRDERARWLDVEEADLMIYLGGMTVPGKYVGGTPAEPDEVRELAWTANGTSLMGGPIRFGVGEENAGAQDMARDDLDFDFLAMADVEAAAHDLVASGLEGFEDRYRDNDELDRWAEAGAFVVEQHPNHPEYLIAELETSRGCAYRCSFCTEPMYGDPDFRTPDSVVSEVAALADAGVNDFRIGRQADILAYGGDGEAPNPEALRELYGGIRSVVPDLGTLHLDNMNPVTIVDYPEKSREAIRVIAEHNTPGDTAAFGLESADPVVQEENHLLVDADECLEAVRIVNEEGGWRPGESEKVGPSTGDEVSRLPKLLPGINLLHGLKGERPETYEHNRRFLERVYEEGLMLRRINIRQVMAFEGTEMAETGADVAKQNKKRFKQYKSAVREEIDQPMLERVCPPGTVLEDVHFEYHQDGKTFGRSLGTYALLVAVPGERELGTVTDVAITDHGYRSVTGVPYPLDVNDASMDELTAIPGVGSGTAGDIVVNRPYDRAGDAPGDADLGRFTRG
;
A
#
# COMPACT_ATOMS: atom_id res chain seq x y z
N MET A 1 21.00 11.02 35.40
CA MET A 1 20.87 10.64 33.98
C MET A 1 20.93 9.12 33.92
N THR A 2 19.87 8.49 33.47
CA THR A 2 19.80 7.05 33.25
C THR A 2 20.76 6.70 32.10
N ASP A 3 21.57 5.64 32.25
CA ASP A 3 22.48 5.20 31.18
C ASP A 3 21.66 4.59 30.04
N PRO A 4 21.66 5.15 28.82
CA PRO A 4 20.89 4.58 27.71
C PRO A 4 21.20 3.11 27.42
N ALA A 5 22.43 2.67 27.71
CA ALA A 5 22.85 1.28 27.52
C ALA A 5 22.14 0.27 28.47
N GLY A 6 21.45 0.76 29.49
CA GLY A 6 20.72 -0.06 30.44
C GLY A 6 19.21 0.07 30.35
N LEU A 7 18.66 0.80 29.34
CA LEU A 7 17.23 0.97 29.17
C LEU A 7 16.61 -0.17 28.35
N ASP A 8 15.59 -0.81 28.88
CA ASP A 8 14.72 -1.72 28.12
C ASP A 8 13.59 -0.91 27.46
N VAL A 9 13.49 -0.97 26.14
CA VAL A 9 12.52 -0.20 25.34
C VAL A 9 11.61 -1.13 24.57
N THR A 10 10.30 -0.90 24.69
CA THR A 10 9.30 -1.65 23.90
C THR A 10 8.58 -0.71 22.95
N ILE A 11 8.63 -1.00 21.65
CA ILE A 11 7.88 -0.34 20.58
C ILE A 11 6.63 -1.17 20.29
N VAL A 12 5.46 -0.56 20.41
CA VAL A 12 4.18 -1.16 20.04
C VAL A 12 3.64 -0.48 18.78
N ASP A 13 3.53 -1.25 17.71
CA ASP A 13 2.96 -0.80 16.43
C ASP A 13 1.45 -1.08 16.41
N GLY A 14 0.67 -0.02 16.57
CA GLY A 14 -0.79 -0.05 16.46
C GLY A 14 -1.29 -0.04 15.02
N TYR A 15 -0.38 -0.23 14.08
CA TYR A 15 -0.51 -0.08 12.63
C TYR A 15 -0.78 1.36 12.20
N VAL A 16 0.27 1.94 11.65
CA VAL A 16 0.25 3.30 11.13
C VAL A 16 -0.35 3.30 9.74
N ASP A 17 -1.68 3.42 9.64
CA ASP A 17 -2.38 3.62 8.37
C ASP A 17 -2.71 5.11 8.22
N GLU A 18 -2.23 5.73 7.16
CA GLU A 18 -2.52 7.12 6.80
C GLU A 18 -2.72 7.25 5.27
N PRO A 19 -3.34 8.34 4.76
CA PRO A 19 -3.71 8.45 3.34
C PRO A 19 -2.57 8.22 2.33
N ALA A 20 -1.35 8.62 2.66
CA ALA A 20 -0.17 8.49 1.80
C ALA A 20 0.75 7.33 2.19
N HIS A 21 0.32 6.46 3.11
CA HIS A 21 1.21 5.51 3.73
C HIS A 21 0.47 4.25 4.18
N PHE A 22 1.04 3.08 3.93
CA PHE A 22 0.51 1.83 4.43
C PHE A 22 1.33 1.35 5.63
N GLY A 23 0.65 0.99 6.70
CA GLY A 23 1.31 0.47 7.89
C GLY A 23 0.62 -0.77 8.44
N VAL A 24 -0.25 -1.39 7.66
CA VAL A 24 -1.01 -2.59 8.05
C VAL A 24 -0.39 -3.82 7.37
N PRO A 25 -0.20 -4.96 8.04
CA PRO A 25 0.36 -6.17 7.42
C PRO A 25 -0.29 -6.49 6.07
N PRO A 26 0.50 -6.95 5.08
CA PRO A 26 1.90 -7.39 5.15
C PRO A 26 2.95 -6.27 5.06
N TYR A 27 2.62 -5.03 5.36
CA TYR A 27 3.54 -3.89 5.33
C TYR A 27 4.11 -3.61 6.71
N ILE A 28 5.41 -3.24 6.76
CA ILE A 28 5.99 -2.52 7.89
C ILE A 28 6.25 -1.08 7.48
N SER A 29 5.69 -0.14 8.24
CA SER A 29 5.87 1.29 7.97
C SER A 29 7.29 1.78 8.30
N THR A 30 7.57 3.01 7.96
CA THR A 30 8.84 3.66 8.32
C THR A 30 8.93 3.95 9.82
N TYR A 31 7.82 4.21 10.49
CA TYR A 31 7.79 4.66 11.89
C TYR A 31 8.49 3.72 12.88
N PRO A 32 8.18 2.39 12.97
CA PRO A 32 8.87 1.52 13.91
C PRO A 32 10.36 1.42 13.61
N ARG A 33 10.74 1.37 12.34
CA ARG A 33 12.13 1.26 11.91
C ARG A 33 12.93 2.52 12.25
N TYR A 34 12.41 3.70 11.92
CA TYR A 34 13.07 4.97 12.21
C TYR A 34 13.13 5.25 13.71
N THR A 35 12.08 4.90 14.46
CA THR A 35 12.09 4.98 15.92
C THR A 35 13.16 4.06 16.54
N ALA A 36 13.27 2.81 16.08
CA ALA A 36 14.30 1.90 16.54
C ALA A 36 15.71 2.42 16.23
N GLY A 37 15.92 2.99 15.04
CA GLY A 37 17.20 3.61 14.67
C GLY A 37 17.53 4.86 15.49
N ALA A 38 16.54 5.69 15.78
CA ALA A 38 16.69 6.86 16.65
C ALA A 38 17.11 6.46 18.08
N LEU A 39 16.49 5.41 18.63
CA LEU A 39 16.88 4.82 19.93
C LEU A 39 18.32 4.28 19.90
N ARG A 40 18.71 3.61 18.81
CA ARG A 40 20.09 3.16 18.59
C ARG A 40 21.09 4.35 18.60
N ALA A 41 20.73 5.42 17.90
CA ALA A 41 21.55 6.63 17.85
C ALA A 41 21.66 7.33 19.21
N ALA A 42 20.62 7.25 20.04
CA ALA A 42 20.62 7.73 21.43
C ALA A 42 21.41 6.83 22.40
N GLY A 43 21.88 5.65 21.96
CA GLY A 43 22.74 4.75 22.74
C GLY A 43 22.06 3.50 23.29
N VAL A 44 20.79 3.24 22.98
CA VAL A 44 20.11 1.99 23.38
C VAL A 44 20.62 0.83 22.51
N PRO A 45 21.11 -0.28 23.08
CA PRO A 45 21.52 -1.46 22.32
C PRO A 45 20.34 -2.10 21.57
N ALA A 46 20.58 -2.68 20.38
CA ALA A 46 19.51 -3.36 19.63
C ALA A 46 18.86 -4.50 20.44
N SER A 47 19.63 -5.18 21.27
CA SER A 47 19.15 -6.28 22.15
C SER A 47 18.23 -5.83 23.27
N GLN A 48 18.10 -4.54 23.50
CA GLN A 48 17.19 -3.92 24.49
C GLN A 48 16.03 -3.19 23.84
N ILE A 49 15.86 -3.32 22.51
CA ILE A 49 14.71 -2.78 21.77
C ILE A 49 13.84 -3.96 21.34
N THR A 50 12.67 -4.05 21.95
CA THR A 50 11.65 -5.04 21.60
C THR A 50 10.57 -4.38 20.75
N TYR A 51 10.12 -5.08 19.69
CA TYR A 51 9.05 -4.61 18.81
C TYR A 51 7.90 -5.61 18.81
N HIS A 52 6.70 -5.11 18.98
CA HIS A 52 5.46 -5.87 18.86
C HIS A 52 4.46 -5.14 17.98
N THR A 53 3.80 -5.88 17.09
CA THR A 53 2.55 -5.41 16.48
C THR A 53 1.41 -5.58 17.48
N ILE A 54 0.35 -4.80 17.34
CA ILE A 54 -0.84 -4.94 18.20
C ILE A 54 -1.46 -6.35 18.07
N ASP A 55 -1.42 -6.98 16.89
CA ASP A 55 -1.90 -8.35 16.71
C ASP A 55 -1.05 -9.36 17.49
N ALA A 56 0.27 -9.18 17.53
CA ALA A 56 1.14 -10.04 18.33
C ALA A 56 0.80 -9.96 19.83
N LEU A 57 0.39 -8.80 20.32
CA LEU A 57 -0.09 -8.64 21.71
C LEU A 57 -1.48 -9.27 21.92
N ARG A 58 -2.36 -9.24 20.91
CA ARG A 58 -3.68 -9.91 20.93
C ARG A 58 -3.53 -11.43 20.97
N ASP A 59 -2.62 -11.95 20.17
CA ASP A 59 -2.42 -13.39 20.03
C ASP A 59 -1.73 -14.02 21.24
N GLU A 60 -0.80 -13.32 21.87
CA GLU A 60 0.01 -13.86 22.94
C GLU A 60 0.11 -12.93 24.15
N ARG A 61 -0.71 -13.20 25.18
CA ARG A 61 -0.75 -12.38 26.41
C ARG A 61 0.60 -12.27 27.14
N ALA A 62 1.49 -13.25 26.96
CA ALA A 62 2.82 -13.20 27.58
C ALA A 62 3.68 -12.02 27.10
N ARG A 63 3.44 -11.53 25.86
CA ARG A 63 4.16 -10.38 25.29
C ARG A 63 3.82 -9.05 25.99
N TRP A 64 2.72 -8.99 26.72
CA TRP A 64 2.37 -7.82 27.54
C TRP A 64 3.33 -7.60 28.70
N LEU A 65 4.13 -8.61 29.08
CA LEU A 65 5.19 -8.44 30.07
C LEU A 65 6.28 -7.49 29.56
N ASP A 66 6.60 -7.52 28.25
CA ASP A 66 7.56 -6.61 27.67
C ASP A 66 7.06 -5.14 27.73
N VAL A 67 5.74 -4.92 27.65
CA VAL A 67 5.12 -3.60 27.82
C VAL A 67 5.14 -3.19 29.30
N GLU A 68 4.83 -4.12 30.22
CA GLU A 68 4.77 -3.87 31.66
C GLU A 68 6.15 -3.56 32.27
N GLU A 69 7.20 -4.26 31.82
CA GLU A 69 8.55 -4.20 32.36
C GLU A 69 9.46 -3.17 31.68
N ALA A 70 9.04 -2.60 30.52
CA ALA A 70 9.82 -1.61 29.80
C ALA A 70 10.10 -0.34 30.62
N ASP A 71 11.32 0.17 30.58
CA ASP A 71 11.66 1.49 31.11
C ASP A 71 11.05 2.61 30.24
N LEU A 72 10.93 2.35 28.94
CA LEU A 72 10.27 3.23 27.97
C LEU A 72 9.39 2.41 27.04
N MET A 73 8.09 2.65 27.05
CA MET A 73 7.14 2.12 26.09
C MET A 73 6.77 3.19 25.07
N ILE A 74 6.90 2.87 23.77
CA ILE A 74 6.57 3.77 22.66
C ILE A 74 5.42 3.17 21.86
N TYR A 75 4.28 3.85 21.86
CA TYR A 75 3.13 3.46 21.06
C TYR A 75 3.08 4.27 19.75
N LEU A 76 3.07 3.57 18.63
CA LEU A 76 2.94 4.15 17.30
C LEU A 76 1.49 4.00 16.84
N GLY A 77 0.76 5.10 16.83
CA GLY A 77 -0.66 5.14 16.47
C GLY A 77 -0.88 5.71 15.08
N GLY A 78 -1.66 4.98 14.27
CA GLY A 78 -2.15 5.44 12.98
C GLY A 78 -3.50 6.12 13.07
N MET A 79 -3.97 6.57 11.94
CA MET A 79 -5.36 7.00 11.78
C MET A 79 -6.21 5.76 11.56
N THR A 80 -7.26 5.60 12.37
CA THR A 80 -8.18 4.47 12.21
C THR A 80 -9.02 4.68 10.96
N VAL A 81 -8.56 4.17 9.82
CA VAL A 81 -9.33 4.16 8.58
C VAL A 81 -10.23 2.93 8.57
N PRO A 82 -11.57 3.08 8.40
CA PRO A 82 -12.46 1.93 8.29
C PRO A 82 -12.11 1.14 7.04
N GLY A 83 -11.43 0.04 7.19
CA GLY A 83 -11.03 -0.87 6.12
C GLY A 83 -11.31 -2.31 6.53
N LYS A 84 -11.39 -3.19 5.55
CA LYS A 84 -11.28 -4.62 5.78
C LYS A 84 -9.83 -4.99 5.48
N TYR A 85 -9.05 -5.06 6.51
CA TYR A 85 -7.69 -5.56 6.43
C TYR A 85 -7.71 -7.09 6.49
N VAL A 86 -6.88 -7.72 5.71
CA VAL A 86 -6.64 -9.15 5.79
C VAL A 86 -5.31 -9.32 6.52
N GLY A 87 -5.38 -9.89 7.74
CA GLY A 87 -4.20 -10.14 8.55
C GLY A 87 -3.69 -8.94 9.35
N GLY A 88 -4.51 -7.94 9.63
CA GLY A 88 -4.15 -6.83 10.51
C GLY A 88 -5.32 -5.91 10.78
N THR A 89 -5.55 -5.58 12.04
CA THR A 89 -6.57 -4.61 12.42
C THR A 89 -5.91 -3.55 13.29
N PRO A 90 -5.97 -2.25 12.90
CA PRO A 90 -5.44 -1.17 13.71
C PRO A 90 -5.92 -1.23 15.17
N ALA A 91 -5.08 -0.76 16.09
CA ALA A 91 -5.39 -0.77 17.52
C ALA A 91 -6.69 0.00 17.80
N GLU A 92 -7.54 -0.60 18.62
CA GLU A 92 -8.79 0.01 19.08
C GLU A 92 -8.54 0.94 20.27
N PRO A 93 -9.39 1.96 20.53
CA PRO A 93 -9.20 2.91 21.62
C PRO A 93 -9.04 2.27 23.00
N ASP A 94 -9.75 1.17 23.26
CA ASP A 94 -9.64 0.47 24.55
C ASP A 94 -8.30 -0.24 24.70
N GLU A 95 -7.74 -0.77 23.61
CA GLU A 95 -6.41 -1.38 23.60
C GLU A 95 -5.31 -0.33 23.84
N VAL A 96 -5.46 0.85 23.24
CA VAL A 96 -4.51 1.95 23.46
C VAL A 96 -4.52 2.42 24.92
N ARG A 97 -5.71 2.49 25.56
CA ARG A 97 -5.82 2.78 27.01
C ARG A 97 -5.20 1.65 27.85
N GLU A 98 -5.41 0.38 27.47
CA GLU A 98 -4.81 -0.76 28.16
C GLU A 98 -3.28 -0.70 28.10
N LEU A 99 -2.69 -0.31 26.96
CA LEU A 99 -1.24 -0.11 26.82
C LEU A 99 -0.72 0.96 27.77
N ALA A 100 -1.35 2.14 27.79
CA ALA A 100 -0.96 3.24 28.69
C ALA A 100 -1.04 2.82 30.18
N TRP A 101 -2.04 2.05 30.58
CA TRP A 101 -2.20 1.58 31.95
C TRP A 101 -1.24 0.45 32.32
N THR A 102 -0.82 -0.35 31.35
CA THR A 102 0.06 -1.52 31.61
C THR A 102 1.51 -1.09 31.76
N ALA A 103 1.94 -0.06 31.04
CA ALA A 103 3.30 0.45 31.13
C ALA A 103 3.63 0.98 32.54
N ASN A 104 4.61 0.35 33.20
CA ASN A 104 5.08 0.81 34.52
C ASN A 104 6.20 1.87 34.39
N GLY A 105 6.91 1.89 33.28
CA GLY A 105 7.92 2.90 32.94
C GLY A 105 7.33 4.14 32.26
N THR A 106 8.19 4.91 31.63
CA THR A 106 7.78 6.08 30.84
C THR A 106 7.05 5.65 29.57
N SER A 107 5.97 6.34 29.21
CA SER A 107 5.18 6.07 28.02
C SER A 107 5.18 7.26 27.07
N LEU A 108 5.49 6.97 25.79
CA LEU A 108 5.46 7.94 24.68
C LEU A 108 4.46 7.47 23.62
N MET A 109 3.57 8.36 23.19
CA MET A 109 2.69 8.12 22.05
C MET A 109 3.06 9.06 20.90
N GLY A 110 3.01 8.55 19.65
CA GLY A 110 3.23 9.36 18.45
C GLY A 110 2.80 8.66 17.17
N GLY A 111 3.16 9.26 16.04
CA GLY A 111 2.77 8.81 14.71
C GLY A 111 1.60 9.61 14.14
N PRO A 112 0.93 9.16 13.07
CA PRO A 112 -0.18 9.91 12.42
C PRO A 112 -1.38 10.20 13.33
N ILE A 113 -1.53 9.50 14.45
CA ILE A 113 -2.54 9.81 15.48
C ILE A 113 -2.49 11.27 15.95
N ARG A 114 -1.36 11.95 15.78
CA ARG A 114 -1.19 13.38 16.06
C ARG A 114 -2.15 14.30 15.30
N PHE A 115 -2.57 13.89 14.09
CA PHE A 115 -3.54 14.64 13.28
C PHE A 115 -4.96 14.57 13.82
N GLY A 116 -5.16 13.85 14.88
CA GLY A 116 -6.44 13.64 15.52
C GLY A 116 -7.21 12.49 14.89
N VAL A 117 -8.03 11.87 15.71
CA VAL A 117 -9.07 10.95 15.28
C VAL A 117 -10.34 11.79 15.30
N GLY A 118 -10.77 12.28 14.15
CA GLY A 118 -11.91 13.20 14.11
C GLY A 118 -13.17 12.55 14.67
N GLU A 119 -13.72 13.13 15.72
CA GLU A 119 -14.96 12.71 16.40
C GLU A 119 -16.15 12.53 15.46
N GLU A 120 -16.08 13.10 14.25
CA GLU A 120 -17.19 13.16 13.31
C GLU A 120 -16.96 12.43 12.00
N ASN A 121 -15.80 11.84 11.79
CA ASN A 121 -15.49 11.18 10.52
C ASN A 121 -16.24 9.86 10.40
N ALA A 122 -16.85 9.65 9.23
CA ALA A 122 -17.67 8.48 8.94
C ALA A 122 -16.86 7.17 9.08
N GLY A 123 -16.85 6.61 10.28
CA GLY A 123 -16.22 5.33 10.61
C GLY A 123 -14.90 5.39 11.35
N ALA A 124 -14.35 6.56 11.67
CA ALA A 124 -13.28 6.67 12.66
C ALA A 124 -13.82 6.37 14.05
N GLN A 125 -13.06 5.67 14.87
CA GLN A 125 -13.41 5.51 16.27
C GLN A 125 -13.05 6.82 16.98
N ASP A 126 -13.95 7.25 17.85
CA ASP A 126 -13.82 8.47 18.64
C ASP A 126 -12.78 8.27 19.73
N MET A 127 -11.60 8.87 19.59
CA MET A 127 -10.51 8.80 20.52
C MET A 127 -9.92 10.19 20.70
N ALA A 128 -10.35 10.90 21.75
CA ALA A 128 -9.71 12.14 22.11
C ALA A 128 -8.29 11.83 22.64
N ARG A 129 -7.28 12.47 22.06
CA ARG A 129 -5.86 12.32 22.49
C ARG A 129 -5.68 12.57 23.98
N ASP A 130 -6.42 13.53 24.54
CA ASP A 130 -6.37 13.95 25.93
C ASP A 130 -6.94 12.89 26.91
N ASP A 131 -7.66 11.90 26.39
CA ASP A 131 -8.22 10.78 27.19
C ASP A 131 -7.24 9.58 27.30
N LEU A 132 -6.04 9.71 26.71
CA LEU A 132 -5.03 8.67 26.70
C LEU A 132 -3.93 9.03 27.71
N ASP A 133 -3.84 8.32 28.80
CA ASP A 133 -2.91 8.54 29.93
C ASP A 133 -1.44 8.16 29.57
N PHE A 134 -0.89 8.69 28.45
CA PHE A 134 0.53 8.63 28.16
C PHE A 134 1.28 9.77 28.85
N ASP A 135 2.51 9.50 29.33
CA ASP A 135 3.35 10.55 29.93
C ASP A 135 3.75 11.62 28.92
N PHE A 136 3.98 11.20 27.68
CA PHE A 136 4.40 12.07 26.59
C PHE A 136 3.64 11.82 25.29
N LEU A 137 3.38 12.90 24.55
CA LEU A 137 2.78 12.88 23.24
C LEU A 137 3.68 13.64 22.24
N ALA A 138 4.15 12.94 21.20
CA ALA A 138 4.90 13.56 20.10
C ALA A 138 3.91 14.12 19.05
N MET A 139 3.90 15.45 18.89
CA MET A 139 3.10 16.16 17.89
C MET A 139 3.87 16.45 16.60
N ALA A 140 5.19 16.27 16.62
CA ALA A 140 6.05 16.28 15.45
C ALA A 140 6.51 14.83 15.11
N ASP A 141 7.80 14.58 14.96
CA ASP A 141 8.28 13.24 14.63
C ASP A 141 8.52 12.40 15.89
N VAL A 142 7.83 11.27 15.99
CA VAL A 142 7.94 10.37 17.14
C VAL A 142 9.34 9.79 17.30
N GLU A 143 10.04 9.53 16.20
CA GLU A 143 11.43 9.08 16.20
C GLU A 143 12.39 10.13 16.78
N ALA A 144 12.18 11.42 16.46
CA ALA A 144 12.94 12.51 17.07
C ALA A 144 12.62 12.65 18.55
N ALA A 145 11.34 12.56 18.93
CA ALA A 145 10.91 12.58 20.32
C ALA A 145 11.53 11.42 21.13
N ALA A 146 11.55 10.21 20.57
CA ALA A 146 12.15 9.03 21.20
C ALA A 146 13.66 9.19 21.41
N HIS A 147 14.39 9.71 20.40
CA HIS A 147 15.80 10.02 20.51
C HIS A 147 16.08 11.01 21.63
N ASP A 148 15.40 12.16 21.61
CA ASP A 148 15.65 13.25 22.55
C ASP A 148 15.20 12.90 23.98
N LEU A 149 14.13 12.12 24.13
CA LEU A 149 13.65 11.61 25.42
C LEU A 149 14.69 10.70 26.08
N VAL A 150 15.28 9.75 25.32
CA VAL A 150 16.39 8.92 25.82
C VAL A 150 17.63 9.77 26.13
N ALA A 151 17.99 10.70 25.27
CA ALA A 151 19.15 11.57 25.47
C ALA A 151 19.01 12.48 26.70
N SER A 152 17.80 12.85 27.08
CA SER A 152 17.50 13.61 28.32
C SER A 152 17.49 12.77 29.58
N GLY A 153 17.56 11.43 29.49
CA GLY A 153 17.37 10.49 30.59
C GLY A 153 15.92 10.31 31.01
N LEU A 154 15.00 10.39 30.06
CA LEU A 154 13.54 10.31 30.18
C LEU A 154 12.89 11.50 30.90
N GLU A 155 13.55 12.65 30.93
CA GLU A 155 13.02 13.84 31.61
C GLU A 155 12.11 14.70 30.71
N GLY A 156 12.23 14.55 29.36
CA GLY A 156 11.45 15.29 28.36
C GLY A 156 12.17 15.43 27.04
N PHE A 157 11.50 16.01 26.04
CA PHE A 157 12.04 16.26 24.72
C PHE A 157 11.51 17.57 24.14
N GLU A 158 12.18 18.08 23.11
CA GLU A 158 11.65 19.13 22.25
C GLU A 158 10.82 18.49 21.14
N ASP A 159 9.58 18.94 20.99
CA ASP A 159 8.69 18.43 19.94
C ASP A 159 9.08 19.07 18.59
N ARG A 160 9.82 18.32 17.78
CA ARG A 160 10.46 18.81 16.56
C ARG A 160 10.37 17.80 15.41
N TYR A 161 10.53 18.29 14.19
CA TYR A 161 10.79 17.45 13.04
C TYR A 161 12.27 17.06 12.98
N ARG A 162 12.57 15.83 12.53
CA ARG A 162 13.92 15.38 12.19
C ARG A 162 14.41 16.03 10.91
N ASP A 163 15.69 16.12 10.73
CA ASP A 163 16.32 16.44 9.46
C ASP A 163 16.69 15.16 8.66
N ASN A 164 17.13 15.35 7.39
CA ASN A 164 17.48 14.22 6.53
C ASN A 164 18.77 13.51 7.00
N ASP A 165 19.72 14.20 7.60
CA ASP A 165 20.93 13.57 8.14
C ASP A 165 20.61 12.63 9.32
N GLU A 166 19.65 13.00 10.15
CA GLU A 166 19.12 12.15 11.22
C GLU A 166 18.39 10.96 10.62
N LEU A 167 17.49 11.19 9.66
CA LEU A 167 16.72 10.16 8.99
C LEU A 167 17.62 9.10 8.35
N ASP A 168 18.63 9.51 7.60
CA ASP A 168 19.53 8.60 6.89
C ASP A 168 20.26 7.66 7.85
N ARG A 169 20.75 8.19 8.98
CA ARG A 169 21.37 7.37 10.03
C ARG A 169 20.37 6.44 10.73
N TRP A 170 19.18 6.94 11.02
CA TRP A 170 18.17 6.16 11.74
C TRP A 170 17.54 5.09 10.87
N ALA A 171 17.30 5.36 9.60
CA ALA A 171 16.73 4.40 8.66
C ALA A 171 17.61 3.15 8.51
N GLU A 172 18.93 3.34 8.36
CA GLU A 172 19.90 2.25 8.30
C GLU A 172 20.03 1.53 9.65
N ALA A 173 20.22 2.29 10.76
CA ALA A 173 20.42 1.72 12.09
C ALA A 173 19.20 0.97 12.65
N GLY A 174 18.00 1.27 12.15
CA GLY A 174 16.73 0.66 12.59
C GLY A 174 16.27 -0.52 11.74
N ALA A 175 16.98 -0.87 10.67
CA ALA A 175 16.56 -1.95 9.78
C ALA A 175 16.36 -3.30 10.49
N PHE A 176 17.15 -3.59 11.53
CA PHE A 176 17.10 -4.86 12.29
C PHE A 176 15.70 -5.15 12.88
N VAL A 177 14.87 -4.13 13.11
CA VAL A 177 13.57 -4.34 13.78
C VAL A 177 12.59 -5.14 12.92
N VAL A 178 12.81 -5.21 11.60
CA VAL A 178 11.99 -6.02 10.71
C VAL A 178 12.03 -7.50 11.05
N GLU A 179 13.16 -7.99 11.59
CA GLU A 179 13.32 -9.39 12.01
C GLU A 179 12.37 -9.79 13.14
N GLN A 180 11.82 -8.81 13.87
CA GLN A 180 10.86 -9.02 14.95
C GLN A 180 9.40 -8.97 14.46
N HIS A 181 9.17 -8.62 13.19
CA HIS A 181 7.81 -8.57 12.64
C HIS A 181 7.24 -9.98 12.43
N PRO A 182 5.98 -10.28 12.81
CA PRO A 182 5.39 -11.63 12.68
C PRO A 182 5.39 -12.21 11.25
N ASN A 183 5.38 -11.35 10.23
CA ASN A 183 5.37 -11.76 8.82
C ASN A 183 6.78 -11.88 8.21
N HIS A 184 7.83 -11.57 8.94
CA HIS A 184 9.21 -11.66 8.46
C HIS A 184 9.69 -13.12 8.44
N PRO A 185 10.50 -13.52 7.43
CA PRO A 185 10.88 -12.75 6.24
C PRO A 185 9.97 -12.96 5.01
N GLU A 186 9.11 -13.99 5.00
CA GLU A 186 8.50 -14.52 3.79
C GLU A 186 7.34 -13.66 3.25
N TYR A 187 6.68 -12.88 4.12
CA TYR A 187 5.48 -12.15 3.72
C TYR A 187 5.46 -10.73 4.31
N LEU A 188 6.46 -9.91 3.92
CA LEU A 188 6.61 -8.56 4.46
C LEU A 188 7.15 -7.60 3.42
N ILE A 189 6.45 -6.49 3.18
CA ILE A 189 6.93 -5.35 2.39
C ILE A 189 7.41 -4.25 3.34
N ALA A 190 8.63 -3.76 3.13
CA ALA A 190 9.11 -2.56 3.80
C ALA A 190 8.75 -1.30 3.00
N GLU A 191 8.12 -0.35 3.66
CA GLU A 191 7.79 0.95 3.08
C GLU A 191 8.99 1.91 3.17
N LEU A 192 9.31 2.59 2.06
CA LEU A 192 10.43 3.52 1.96
C LEU A 192 9.90 4.95 1.88
N GLU A 193 10.54 5.86 2.59
CA GLU A 193 10.36 7.29 2.43
C GLU A 193 11.45 7.85 1.53
N THR A 194 11.05 8.50 0.44
CA THR A 194 11.98 9.20 -0.46
C THR A 194 11.91 10.71 -0.32
N SER A 195 10.78 11.21 0.15
CA SER A 195 10.56 12.62 0.45
C SER A 195 9.37 12.79 1.38
N ARG A 196 9.24 13.95 1.97
CA ARG A 196 8.03 14.40 2.66
C ARG A 196 7.80 15.89 2.45
N GLY A 197 6.58 16.34 2.75
CA GLY A 197 6.14 17.69 2.46
C GLY A 197 5.61 17.84 1.05
N CYS A 198 4.85 18.91 0.81
CA CYS A 198 4.22 19.19 -0.46
C CYS A 198 4.08 20.70 -0.67
N ALA A 199 4.44 21.19 -1.87
CA ALA A 199 4.29 22.58 -2.24
C ALA A 199 2.82 22.99 -2.47
N TYR A 200 1.95 22.02 -2.70
CA TYR A 200 0.52 22.25 -2.96
C TYR A 200 -0.29 22.34 -1.67
N ARG A 201 -1.50 22.92 -1.76
CA ARG A 201 -2.34 23.24 -0.61
C ARG A 201 -3.78 22.74 -0.79
N CYS A 202 -3.95 21.46 -1.17
CA CYS A 202 -5.28 20.87 -1.22
C CYS A 202 -5.95 20.95 0.15
N SER A 203 -7.23 21.34 0.20
CA SER A 203 -7.96 21.71 1.43
C SER A 203 -7.98 20.64 2.53
N PHE A 204 -7.82 19.37 2.16
CA PHE A 204 -7.93 18.20 3.05
C PHE A 204 -6.58 17.54 3.38
N CYS A 205 -5.50 17.95 2.71
CA CYS A 205 -4.23 17.23 2.75
C CYS A 205 -3.38 17.62 3.96
N THR A 206 -2.77 16.63 4.60
CA THR A 206 -1.85 16.80 5.73
C THR A 206 -0.40 16.96 5.31
N GLU A 207 -0.01 16.55 4.08
CA GLU A 207 1.38 16.65 3.61
C GLU A 207 1.98 18.06 3.66
N PRO A 208 1.25 19.14 3.34
CA PRO A 208 1.78 20.50 3.47
C PRO A 208 2.15 20.93 4.90
N MET A 209 1.70 20.19 5.92
CA MET A 209 2.07 20.46 7.31
C MET A 209 3.54 20.16 7.61
N TYR A 210 4.17 19.29 6.81
CA TYR A 210 5.60 19.01 6.89
C TYR A 210 6.47 20.10 6.22
N GLY A 211 5.85 21.09 5.56
CA GLY A 211 6.55 22.17 4.86
C GLY A 211 6.72 21.89 3.36
N ASP A 212 7.71 22.58 2.77
CA ASP A 212 8.09 22.36 1.38
C ASP A 212 8.69 20.94 1.19
N PRO A 213 8.63 20.38 -0.04
CA PRO A 213 9.17 19.06 -0.30
C PRO A 213 10.66 18.96 0.07
N ASP A 214 11.00 17.96 0.87
CA ASP A 214 12.35 17.64 1.29
C ASP A 214 12.68 16.21 0.84
N PHE A 215 13.77 16.04 0.07
CA PHE A 215 14.12 14.82 -0.63
C PHE A 215 15.38 14.18 -0.03
N ARG A 216 15.33 12.89 0.19
CA ARG A 216 16.51 12.08 0.49
C ARG A 216 17.34 11.86 -0.78
N THR A 217 18.64 11.68 -0.62
CA THR A 217 19.51 11.34 -1.76
C THR A 217 19.30 9.88 -2.21
N PRO A 218 19.55 9.52 -3.48
CA PRO A 218 19.50 8.13 -3.92
C PRO A 218 20.39 7.21 -3.07
N ASP A 219 21.62 7.63 -2.78
CA ASP A 219 22.58 6.85 -1.97
C ASP A 219 22.02 6.54 -0.57
N SER A 220 21.37 7.50 0.07
CA SER A 220 20.77 7.32 1.40
C SER A 220 19.63 6.29 1.39
N VAL A 221 18.73 6.37 0.41
CA VAL A 221 17.64 5.39 0.27
C VAL A 221 18.20 4.00 -0.07
N VAL A 222 19.20 3.92 -0.95
CA VAL A 222 19.86 2.65 -1.31
C VAL A 222 20.57 2.03 -0.10
N SER A 223 21.20 2.83 0.76
CA SER A 223 21.82 2.33 2.01
C SER A 223 20.79 1.73 2.97
N GLU A 224 19.63 2.38 3.14
CA GLU A 224 18.50 1.83 3.91
C GLU A 224 18.03 0.49 3.31
N VAL A 225 17.84 0.44 1.99
CA VAL A 225 17.41 -0.79 1.30
C VAL A 225 18.43 -1.90 1.47
N ALA A 226 19.74 -1.60 1.38
CA ALA A 226 20.79 -2.59 1.62
C ALA A 226 20.74 -3.15 3.04
N ALA A 227 20.55 -2.30 4.06
CA ALA A 227 20.41 -2.74 5.44
C ALA A 227 19.15 -3.59 5.67
N LEU A 228 18.03 -3.27 5.01
CA LEU A 228 16.80 -4.06 5.04
C LEU A 228 16.96 -5.40 4.33
N ALA A 229 17.68 -5.44 3.20
CA ALA A 229 17.98 -6.67 2.50
C ALA A 229 18.90 -7.59 3.32
N ASP A 230 19.92 -7.03 4.00
CA ASP A 230 20.77 -7.77 4.94
C ASP A 230 19.95 -8.34 6.12
N ALA A 231 18.86 -7.66 6.51
CA ALA A 231 17.90 -8.14 7.50
C ALA A 231 16.82 -9.08 6.92
N GLY A 232 16.92 -9.48 5.64
CA GLY A 232 16.05 -10.49 5.01
C GLY A 232 14.81 -9.96 4.30
N VAL A 233 14.67 -8.65 4.08
CA VAL A 233 13.55 -8.07 3.33
C VAL A 233 13.92 -7.92 1.86
N ASN A 234 13.10 -8.49 0.96
CA ASN A 234 13.30 -8.41 -0.49
C ASN A 234 12.16 -7.69 -1.23
N ASP A 235 11.18 -7.18 -0.51
CA ASP A 235 9.98 -6.55 -1.02
C ASP A 235 9.86 -5.12 -0.50
N PHE A 236 9.71 -4.17 -1.43
CA PHE A 236 9.75 -2.75 -1.11
C PHE A 236 8.62 -1.97 -1.78
N ARG A 237 8.15 -0.94 -1.09
CA ARG A 237 7.22 0.04 -1.62
C ARG A 237 7.75 1.45 -1.35
N ILE A 238 7.89 2.24 -2.40
CA ILE A 238 8.17 3.68 -2.28
C ILE A 238 6.82 4.37 -2.01
N GLY A 239 6.45 4.48 -0.74
CA GLY A 239 5.12 4.90 -0.30
C GLY A 239 5.07 6.28 0.31
N ARG A 240 6.04 6.62 1.14
CA ARG A 240 6.08 7.89 1.83
C ARG A 240 6.63 9.00 0.93
N GLN A 241 5.77 9.57 0.08
CA GLN A 241 6.07 10.69 -0.81
C GLN A 241 4.76 11.24 -1.44
N ALA A 242 4.74 12.53 -1.77
CA ALA A 242 3.58 13.17 -2.38
C ALA A 242 3.54 13.00 -3.90
N ASP A 243 4.71 12.95 -4.55
CA ASP A 243 4.86 12.80 -6.00
C ASP A 243 6.25 12.26 -6.35
N ILE A 244 6.31 11.01 -6.82
CA ILE A 244 7.59 10.40 -7.22
C ILE A 244 8.25 11.12 -8.40
N LEU A 245 7.48 11.77 -9.27
CA LEU A 245 8.04 12.51 -10.40
C LEU A 245 8.80 13.77 -9.98
N ALA A 246 8.52 14.30 -8.79
CA ALA A 246 9.26 15.43 -8.23
C ALA A 246 10.64 15.03 -7.66
N TYR A 247 10.91 13.73 -7.51
CA TYR A 247 12.11 13.22 -6.84
C TYR A 247 13.41 13.65 -7.54
N GLY A 248 14.34 14.20 -6.75
CA GLY A 248 15.64 14.68 -7.24
C GLY A 248 15.57 15.84 -8.22
N GLY A 249 14.38 16.44 -8.39
CA GLY A 249 14.17 17.65 -9.18
C GLY A 249 14.52 18.91 -8.38
N ASP A 250 14.59 20.04 -9.08
CA ASP A 250 14.74 21.38 -8.49
C ASP A 250 13.38 22.06 -8.19
N GLY A 251 12.30 21.25 -8.21
CA GLY A 251 10.92 21.70 -8.03
C GLY A 251 10.23 22.18 -9.30
N GLU A 252 10.91 22.17 -10.45
CA GLU A 252 10.32 22.63 -11.71
C GLU A 252 9.91 21.49 -12.65
N ALA A 253 10.71 20.41 -12.74
CA ALA A 253 10.40 19.32 -13.69
C ALA A 253 10.96 17.97 -13.21
N PRO A 254 10.39 16.84 -13.65
CA PRO A 254 10.93 15.50 -13.34
C PRO A 254 12.41 15.36 -13.69
N ASN A 255 13.13 14.60 -12.84
CA ASN A 255 14.53 14.25 -13.07
C ASN A 255 14.69 12.73 -13.31
N PRO A 256 14.63 12.28 -14.59
CA PRO A 256 14.76 10.85 -14.90
C PRO A 256 16.11 10.23 -14.50
N GLU A 257 17.19 11.03 -14.43
CA GLU A 257 18.51 10.54 -13.99
C GLU A 257 18.50 10.20 -12.51
N ALA A 258 17.96 11.08 -11.64
CA ALA A 258 17.85 10.79 -10.23
C ALA A 258 16.98 9.55 -9.96
N LEU A 259 15.89 9.37 -10.72
CA LEU A 259 15.07 8.15 -10.66
C LEU A 259 15.86 6.92 -11.12
N ARG A 260 16.68 7.04 -12.17
CA ARG A 260 17.53 5.93 -12.62
C ARG A 260 18.59 5.55 -11.59
N GLU A 261 19.18 6.54 -10.92
CA GLU A 261 20.10 6.31 -9.80
C GLU A 261 19.40 5.61 -8.62
N LEU A 262 18.22 6.09 -8.22
CA LEU A 262 17.43 5.50 -7.14
C LEU A 262 17.03 4.04 -7.44
N TYR A 263 16.28 3.83 -8.51
CA TYR A 263 15.74 2.51 -8.84
C TYR A 263 16.84 1.51 -9.25
N GLY A 264 17.84 1.98 -10.02
CA GLY A 264 19.00 1.17 -10.37
C GLY A 264 19.85 0.81 -9.16
N GLY A 265 20.01 1.74 -8.21
CA GLY A 265 20.67 1.50 -6.94
C GLY A 265 19.96 0.43 -6.11
N ILE A 266 18.64 0.56 -5.92
CA ILE A 266 17.81 -0.45 -5.22
C ILE A 266 18.02 -1.84 -5.85
N ARG A 267 17.88 -1.95 -7.17
CA ARG A 267 18.08 -3.21 -7.89
C ARG A 267 19.49 -3.80 -7.73
N SER A 268 20.49 -2.96 -7.57
CA SER A 268 21.90 -3.41 -7.43
C SER A 268 22.20 -4.02 -6.06
N VAL A 269 21.50 -3.57 -5.01
CA VAL A 269 21.72 -4.05 -3.63
C VAL A 269 20.77 -5.17 -3.22
N VAL A 270 19.72 -5.44 -4.00
CA VAL A 270 18.75 -6.52 -3.77
C VAL A 270 18.72 -7.45 -4.99
N PRO A 271 19.64 -8.41 -5.11
CA PRO A 271 19.70 -9.31 -6.28
C PRO A 271 18.42 -10.15 -6.47
N ASP A 272 17.83 -10.59 -5.35
CA ASP A 272 16.63 -11.44 -5.32
C ASP A 272 15.36 -10.61 -5.02
N LEU A 273 15.27 -9.40 -5.59
CA LEU A 273 14.16 -8.49 -5.37
C LEU A 273 12.83 -9.10 -5.82
N GLY A 274 11.92 -9.32 -4.86
CA GLY A 274 10.58 -9.84 -5.06
C GLY A 274 9.63 -8.78 -5.60
N THR A 275 9.37 -7.73 -4.83
CA THR A 275 8.47 -6.63 -5.19
C THR A 275 9.18 -5.29 -5.11
N LEU A 276 8.99 -4.46 -6.11
CA LEU A 276 9.32 -3.03 -6.06
C LEU A 276 8.17 -2.25 -6.68
N HIS A 277 7.43 -1.56 -5.83
CA HIS A 277 6.26 -0.77 -6.21
C HIS A 277 6.38 0.67 -5.70
N LEU A 278 5.56 1.55 -6.25
CA LEU A 278 5.39 2.92 -5.78
C LEU A 278 3.95 3.16 -5.31
N ASP A 279 3.65 4.38 -4.85
CA ASP A 279 2.30 4.85 -4.56
C ASP A 279 1.94 6.10 -5.36
N ASN A 280 2.22 7.28 -4.84
CA ASN A 280 1.72 8.52 -5.41
C ASN A 280 2.55 8.99 -6.62
N MET A 281 1.83 9.38 -7.67
CA MET A 281 2.33 10.09 -8.83
C MET A 281 1.33 11.21 -9.16
N ASN A 282 1.80 12.44 -9.20
CA ASN A 282 0.90 13.57 -9.35
C ASN A 282 0.59 13.83 -10.84
N PRO A 283 -0.68 13.78 -11.27
CA PRO A 283 -1.04 14.03 -12.67
C PRO A 283 -0.69 15.45 -13.14
N VAL A 284 -0.64 16.46 -12.25
CA VAL A 284 -0.24 17.82 -12.64
C VAL A 284 1.18 17.86 -13.16
N THR A 285 2.11 17.13 -12.53
CA THR A 285 3.51 17.05 -13.00
C THR A 285 3.60 16.41 -14.38
N ILE A 286 2.72 15.43 -14.67
CA ILE A 286 2.70 14.77 -15.97
C ILE A 286 2.25 15.73 -17.08
N VAL A 287 1.20 16.53 -16.84
CA VAL A 287 0.67 17.42 -17.88
C VAL A 287 1.49 18.69 -18.03
N ASP A 288 2.12 19.18 -16.98
CA ASP A 288 3.01 20.34 -17.04
C ASP A 288 4.34 20.02 -17.77
N TYR A 289 4.85 18.78 -17.61
CA TYR A 289 6.14 18.36 -18.16
C TYR A 289 6.05 17.02 -18.91
N PRO A 290 5.22 16.90 -19.96
CA PRO A 290 4.85 15.62 -20.55
C PRO A 290 6.06 14.81 -21.07
N GLU A 291 7.03 15.43 -21.73
CA GLU A 291 8.18 14.71 -22.29
C GLU A 291 9.11 14.13 -21.21
N LYS A 292 9.42 14.90 -20.18
CA LYS A 292 10.24 14.44 -19.05
C LYS A 292 9.51 13.41 -18.22
N SER A 293 8.20 13.57 -18.04
CA SER A 293 7.36 12.60 -17.34
C SER A 293 7.31 11.26 -18.06
N ARG A 294 7.21 11.25 -19.40
CA ARG A 294 7.30 10.02 -20.19
C ARG A 294 8.63 9.29 -19.96
N GLU A 295 9.75 10.01 -19.97
CA GLU A 295 11.05 9.41 -19.69
C GLU A 295 11.12 8.86 -18.26
N ALA A 296 10.67 9.62 -17.26
CA ALA A 296 10.63 9.20 -15.86
C ALA A 296 9.74 7.97 -15.65
N ILE A 297 8.55 7.94 -16.25
CA ILE A 297 7.61 6.81 -16.15
C ILE A 297 8.22 5.54 -16.79
N ARG A 298 8.95 5.66 -17.93
CA ARG A 298 9.68 4.51 -18.49
C ARG A 298 10.72 3.97 -17.54
N VAL A 299 11.54 4.84 -16.93
CA VAL A 299 12.53 4.43 -15.93
C VAL A 299 11.86 3.66 -14.80
N ILE A 300 10.77 4.18 -14.25
CA ILE A 300 10.02 3.52 -13.18
C ILE A 300 9.49 2.16 -13.66
N ALA A 301 8.80 2.12 -14.81
CA ALA A 301 8.21 0.89 -15.33
C ALA A 301 9.25 -0.19 -15.68
N GLU A 302 10.45 0.19 -16.12
CA GLU A 302 11.56 -0.74 -16.39
C GLU A 302 12.04 -1.43 -15.10
N HIS A 303 12.09 -0.71 -13.98
CA HIS A 303 12.65 -1.21 -12.72
C HIS A 303 11.61 -1.86 -11.80
N ASN A 304 10.37 -1.35 -11.77
CA ASN A 304 9.32 -1.88 -10.93
C ASN A 304 8.88 -3.29 -11.35
N THR A 305 8.30 -4.03 -10.43
CA THR A 305 7.69 -5.34 -10.70
C THR A 305 6.28 -5.18 -11.28
N PRO A 306 5.74 -6.18 -11.99
CA PRO A 306 4.41 -6.08 -12.60
C PRO A 306 3.29 -5.87 -11.58
N GLY A 307 2.24 -5.15 -11.98
CA GLY A 307 1.06 -4.91 -11.15
C GLY A 307 1.13 -3.64 -10.31
N ASP A 308 2.15 -2.83 -10.50
CA ASP A 308 2.33 -1.57 -9.79
C ASP A 308 1.29 -0.51 -10.18
N THR A 309 1.10 0.47 -9.29
CA THR A 309 0.05 1.47 -9.37
C THR A 309 0.57 2.87 -9.12
N ALA A 310 0.54 3.72 -10.13
CA ALA A 310 0.72 5.17 -9.98
C ALA A 310 -0.59 5.80 -9.45
N ALA A 311 -0.67 6.10 -8.16
CA ALA A 311 -1.88 6.64 -7.56
C ALA A 311 -2.04 8.14 -7.87
N PHE A 312 -3.10 8.50 -8.60
CA PHE A 312 -3.43 9.86 -8.99
C PHE A 312 -4.46 10.48 -8.06
N GLY A 313 -4.17 11.66 -7.55
CA GLY A 313 -5.08 12.50 -6.78
C GLY A 313 -5.95 13.39 -7.67
N LEU A 314 -6.91 12.82 -8.43
CA LEU A 314 -7.94 13.62 -9.09
C LEU A 314 -8.94 14.19 -8.09
N GLU A 315 -9.29 13.40 -7.11
CA GLU A 315 -10.23 13.62 -6.00
C GLU A 315 -11.66 13.94 -6.47
N SER A 316 -11.86 14.81 -7.44
CA SER A 316 -13.15 15.11 -8.07
C SER A 316 -12.99 15.61 -9.49
N ALA A 317 -13.87 15.16 -10.39
CA ALA A 317 -14.01 15.69 -11.75
C ALA A 317 -15.03 16.85 -11.85
N ASP A 318 -15.61 17.31 -10.72
CA ASP A 318 -16.53 18.46 -10.69
C ASP A 318 -15.74 19.76 -10.55
N PRO A 319 -15.81 20.69 -11.54
CA PRO A 319 -15.06 21.95 -11.49
C PRO A 319 -15.34 22.80 -10.24
N VAL A 320 -16.55 22.73 -9.67
CA VAL A 320 -16.88 23.47 -8.45
C VAL A 320 -16.13 22.91 -7.25
N VAL A 321 -16.08 21.58 -7.13
CA VAL A 321 -15.32 20.92 -6.05
C VAL A 321 -13.82 21.15 -6.23
N GLN A 322 -13.33 21.14 -7.47
CA GLN A 322 -11.93 21.41 -7.77
C GLN A 322 -11.51 22.80 -7.31
N GLU A 323 -12.28 23.83 -7.65
CA GLU A 323 -12.00 25.21 -7.25
C GLU A 323 -12.06 25.39 -5.72
N GLU A 324 -13.12 24.88 -5.07
CA GLU A 324 -13.35 25.03 -3.62
C GLU A 324 -12.32 24.31 -2.73
N ASN A 325 -11.59 23.32 -3.30
CA ASN A 325 -10.63 22.51 -2.55
C ASN A 325 -9.19 22.60 -3.10
N HIS A 326 -8.93 23.54 -4.01
CA HIS A 326 -7.60 23.76 -4.61
C HIS A 326 -7.02 22.49 -5.24
N LEU A 327 -7.85 21.71 -5.96
CA LEU A 327 -7.39 20.52 -6.66
C LEU A 327 -6.55 20.89 -7.88
N LEU A 328 -5.58 20.06 -8.21
CA LEU A 328 -4.47 20.44 -9.08
C LEU A 328 -4.75 20.26 -10.57
N VAL A 329 -5.63 19.31 -10.93
CA VAL A 329 -5.93 18.96 -12.32
C VAL A 329 -7.43 18.88 -12.55
N ASP A 330 -7.85 19.22 -13.75
CA ASP A 330 -9.20 18.94 -14.21
C ASP A 330 -9.33 17.52 -14.79
N ALA A 331 -10.57 17.17 -15.22
CA ALA A 331 -10.86 15.85 -15.75
C ALA A 331 -10.14 15.57 -17.09
N ASP A 332 -9.94 16.58 -17.94
CA ASP A 332 -9.28 16.43 -19.23
C ASP A 332 -7.76 16.29 -19.06
N GLU A 333 -7.18 17.07 -18.19
CA GLU A 333 -5.76 16.99 -17.80
C GLU A 333 -5.45 15.63 -17.15
N CYS A 334 -6.28 15.17 -16.20
CA CYS A 334 -6.12 13.87 -15.59
C CYS A 334 -6.25 12.73 -16.61
N LEU A 335 -7.16 12.83 -17.58
CA LEU A 335 -7.32 11.83 -18.64
C LEU A 335 -6.07 11.77 -19.53
N GLU A 336 -5.44 12.91 -19.83
CA GLU A 336 -4.18 12.95 -20.57
C GLU A 336 -3.04 12.28 -19.77
N ALA A 337 -2.94 12.54 -18.48
CA ALA A 337 -1.98 11.86 -17.62
C ALA A 337 -2.21 10.34 -17.60
N VAL A 338 -3.48 9.89 -17.56
CA VAL A 338 -3.84 8.47 -17.67
C VAL A 338 -3.35 7.86 -18.98
N ARG A 339 -3.50 8.55 -20.13
CA ARG A 339 -3.00 8.09 -21.42
C ARG A 339 -1.48 7.91 -21.39
N ILE A 340 -0.76 8.91 -20.89
CA ILE A 340 0.70 8.89 -20.83
C ILE A 340 1.19 7.69 -19.99
N VAL A 341 0.62 7.43 -18.83
CA VAL A 341 1.03 6.26 -18.01
C VAL A 341 0.66 4.95 -18.69
N ASN A 342 -0.50 4.85 -19.37
CA ASN A 342 -0.85 3.67 -20.15
C ASN A 342 0.12 3.40 -21.31
N GLU A 343 0.56 4.44 -22.01
CA GLU A 343 1.50 4.33 -23.13
C GLU A 343 2.90 3.89 -22.67
N GLU A 344 3.41 4.45 -21.59
CA GLU A 344 4.78 4.22 -21.13
C GLU A 344 4.92 3.03 -20.16
N GLY A 345 3.89 2.78 -19.32
CA GLY A 345 3.93 1.76 -18.24
C GLY A 345 2.99 0.57 -18.48
N GLY A 346 2.02 0.68 -19.38
CA GLY A 346 0.96 -0.32 -19.58
C GLY A 346 1.37 -1.61 -20.29
N TRP A 347 2.62 -1.77 -20.65
CA TRP A 347 3.13 -2.97 -21.30
C TRP A 347 3.28 -4.14 -20.30
N ARG A 348 3.23 -5.38 -20.84
CA ARG A 348 3.35 -6.62 -20.05
C ARG A 348 4.70 -7.27 -20.29
N PRO A 349 5.36 -7.83 -19.26
CA PRO A 349 6.56 -8.63 -19.45
C PRO A 349 6.32 -9.77 -20.43
N GLY A 350 7.23 -9.99 -21.38
CA GLY A 350 7.11 -11.01 -22.41
C GLY A 350 6.42 -10.54 -23.71
N GLU A 351 5.66 -9.44 -23.70
CA GLU A 351 4.99 -8.90 -24.91
C GLU A 351 5.86 -7.95 -25.74
N SER A 352 6.89 -7.34 -25.14
CA SER A 352 7.62 -6.20 -25.74
C SER A 352 8.62 -6.55 -26.85
N GLU A 353 8.87 -7.82 -27.15
CA GLU A 353 9.89 -8.23 -28.13
C GLU A 353 9.34 -8.80 -29.44
N LYS A 354 8.02 -8.85 -29.65
CA LYS A 354 7.46 -9.52 -30.83
C LYS A 354 6.47 -8.69 -31.65
N VAL A 355 6.95 -8.25 -32.80
CA VAL A 355 6.12 -8.03 -33.98
C VAL A 355 5.93 -9.39 -34.66
N GLY A 356 4.94 -10.18 -34.22
CA GLY A 356 4.62 -11.50 -34.80
C GLY A 356 3.53 -12.24 -34.02
N PRO A 357 2.87 -13.27 -34.60
CA PRO A 357 1.87 -14.04 -33.88
C PRO A 357 2.52 -14.75 -32.71
N SER A 358 1.91 -14.64 -31.50
CA SER A 358 2.38 -15.29 -30.27
C SER A 358 2.46 -16.81 -30.52
N THR A 359 3.58 -17.40 -30.16
CA THR A 359 3.77 -18.85 -30.16
C THR A 359 3.28 -19.43 -28.85
N GLY A 360 2.04 -19.35 -28.50
CA GLY A 360 1.32 -20.13 -27.48
C GLY A 360 1.88 -20.37 -26.07
N ASP A 361 3.17 -20.12 -25.85
CA ASP A 361 3.90 -20.50 -24.61
C ASP A 361 4.22 -19.33 -23.68
N GLU A 362 3.70 -18.12 -23.94
CA GLU A 362 3.99 -16.95 -23.12
C GLU A 362 2.91 -16.75 -22.05
N VAL A 363 3.36 -16.77 -20.80
CA VAL A 363 2.52 -16.50 -19.63
C VAL A 363 2.14 -15.02 -19.62
N SER A 364 0.85 -14.72 -19.70
CA SER A 364 0.36 -13.34 -19.55
C SER A 364 0.49 -12.90 -18.09
N ARG A 365 1.19 -11.79 -17.85
CA ARG A 365 1.35 -11.17 -16.53
C ARG A 365 0.55 -9.87 -16.43
N LEU A 366 0.50 -9.29 -15.23
CA LEU A 366 -0.03 -7.94 -15.06
C LEU A 366 0.84 -6.91 -15.83
N PRO A 367 0.23 -5.78 -16.29
CA PRO A 367 1.00 -4.63 -16.77
C PRO A 367 2.01 -4.15 -15.74
N LYS A 368 3.11 -3.55 -16.18
CA LYS A 368 4.19 -3.08 -15.30
C LYS A 368 3.72 -1.97 -14.37
N LEU A 369 3.13 -0.92 -14.92
CA LEU A 369 2.66 0.25 -14.19
C LEU A 369 1.39 0.79 -14.82
N LEU A 370 0.34 0.93 -14.03
CA LEU A 370 -0.91 1.54 -14.47
C LEU A 370 -1.35 2.65 -13.51
N PRO A 371 -2.09 3.66 -13.98
CA PRO A 371 -2.65 4.65 -13.08
C PRO A 371 -3.74 4.05 -12.19
N GLY A 372 -3.83 4.53 -10.96
CA GLY A 372 -4.95 4.38 -10.05
C GLY A 372 -5.60 5.72 -9.81
N ILE A 373 -6.92 5.79 -9.75
CA ILE A 373 -7.65 7.05 -9.52
C ILE A 373 -8.18 7.10 -8.10
N ASN A 374 -7.87 8.17 -7.38
CA ASN A 374 -8.48 8.51 -6.12
C ASN A 374 -9.64 9.48 -6.36
N LEU A 375 -10.81 9.14 -5.81
CA LEU A 375 -12.01 9.99 -5.74
C LEU A 375 -12.40 10.17 -4.28
N LEU A 376 -12.45 11.43 -3.84
CA LEU A 376 -12.71 11.80 -2.47
C LEU A 376 -14.06 12.52 -2.37
N HIS A 377 -14.97 11.98 -1.60
CA HIS A 377 -16.32 12.49 -1.42
C HIS A 377 -16.50 13.15 -0.05
N GLY A 378 -17.43 14.09 0.02
CA GLY A 378 -17.65 14.90 1.22
C GLY A 378 -16.81 16.18 1.23
N LEU A 379 -16.16 16.51 0.14
CA LEU A 379 -15.41 17.74 -0.04
C LEU A 379 -16.34 18.96 -0.11
N LYS A 380 -15.78 20.13 0.18
CA LYS A 380 -16.48 21.41 0.06
C LYS A 380 -16.98 21.60 -1.37
N GLY A 381 -18.22 22.09 -1.53
CA GLY A 381 -18.84 22.24 -2.84
C GLY A 381 -19.44 20.97 -3.46
N GLU A 382 -19.35 19.80 -2.80
CA GLU A 382 -19.94 18.56 -3.31
C GLU A 382 -21.47 18.67 -3.41
N ARG A 383 -22.00 18.27 -4.56
CA ARG A 383 -23.42 18.34 -4.93
C ARG A 383 -23.84 17.09 -5.72
N PRO A 384 -25.13 16.90 -6.01
CA PRO A 384 -25.57 15.74 -6.79
C PRO A 384 -24.86 15.55 -8.13
N GLU A 385 -24.54 16.65 -8.82
CA GLU A 385 -23.86 16.67 -10.11
C GLU A 385 -22.42 16.19 -10.03
N THR A 386 -21.77 16.31 -8.88
CA THR A 386 -20.39 15.83 -8.63
C THR A 386 -20.27 14.35 -8.93
N TYR A 387 -21.24 13.55 -8.51
CA TYR A 387 -21.28 12.11 -8.74
C TYR A 387 -21.38 11.75 -10.22
N GLU A 388 -22.10 12.58 -10.98
CA GLU A 388 -22.21 12.43 -12.43
C GLU A 388 -20.93 12.83 -13.16
N HIS A 389 -20.27 13.91 -12.74
CA HIS A 389 -18.98 14.32 -13.28
C HIS A 389 -17.92 13.22 -13.08
N ASN A 390 -17.81 12.68 -11.86
CA ASN A 390 -16.88 11.61 -11.53
C ASN A 390 -17.17 10.35 -12.35
N ARG A 391 -18.45 9.99 -12.50
CA ARG A 391 -18.84 8.83 -13.30
C ARG A 391 -18.47 8.99 -14.77
N ARG A 392 -18.78 10.13 -15.39
CA ARG A 392 -18.45 10.42 -16.80
C ARG A 392 -16.95 10.37 -17.07
N PHE A 393 -16.15 10.87 -16.13
CA PHE A 393 -14.69 10.75 -16.24
C PHE A 393 -14.25 9.27 -16.31
N LEU A 394 -14.73 8.42 -15.41
CA LEU A 394 -14.41 7.00 -15.40
C LEU A 394 -14.93 6.27 -16.65
N GLU A 395 -16.15 6.61 -17.11
CA GLU A 395 -16.72 6.07 -18.37
C GLU A 395 -15.84 6.45 -19.58
N ARG A 396 -15.38 7.70 -19.66
CA ARG A 396 -14.47 8.14 -20.73
C ARG A 396 -13.15 7.35 -20.73
N VAL A 397 -12.53 7.17 -19.57
CA VAL A 397 -11.32 6.34 -19.45
C VAL A 397 -11.57 4.94 -20.00
N TYR A 398 -12.71 4.33 -19.63
CA TYR A 398 -13.06 3.00 -20.10
C TYR A 398 -13.36 2.95 -21.61
N GLU A 399 -14.15 3.89 -22.13
CA GLU A 399 -14.54 3.97 -23.55
C GLU A 399 -13.34 4.21 -24.48
N GLU A 400 -12.32 4.95 -24.02
CA GLU A 400 -11.09 5.16 -24.76
C GLU A 400 -10.14 3.94 -24.76
N GLY A 401 -10.52 2.83 -24.12
CA GLY A 401 -9.72 1.61 -24.08
C GLY A 401 -8.56 1.65 -23.09
N LEU A 402 -8.48 2.70 -22.27
CA LEU A 402 -7.43 2.85 -21.26
C LEU A 402 -7.62 1.91 -20.08
N MET A 403 -6.55 1.65 -19.35
CA MET A 403 -6.53 0.78 -18.19
C MET A 403 -6.29 1.58 -16.91
N LEU A 404 -7.05 1.26 -15.85
CA LEU A 404 -6.82 1.70 -14.49
C LEU A 404 -6.57 0.49 -13.60
N ARG A 405 -5.48 0.52 -12.86
CA ARG A 405 -5.17 -0.56 -11.91
C ARG A 405 -6.15 -0.56 -10.73
N ARG A 406 -6.63 0.62 -10.33
CA ARG A 406 -7.52 0.79 -9.20
C ARG A 406 -8.36 2.06 -9.32
N ILE A 407 -9.61 1.96 -8.88
CA ILE A 407 -10.48 3.11 -8.62
C ILE A 407 -10.73 3.14 -7.10
N ASN A 408 -10.20 4.15 -6.43
CA ASN A 408 -10.32 4.30 -4.99
C ASN A 408 -11.37 5.37 -4.66
N ILE A 409 -12.47 4.97 -4.02
CA ILE A 409 -13.60 5.83 -3.69
C ILE A 409 -13.70 5.91 -2.18
N ARG A 410 -13.33 7.08 -1.62
CA ARG A 410 -13.27 7.35 -0.18
C ARG A 410 -14.17 8.51 0.20
N GLN A 411 -14.42 8.67 1.49
CA GLN A 411 -14.96 9.90 2.07
C GLN A 411 -13.83 10.66 2.76
N VAL A 412 -13.90 11.99 2.70
CA VAL A 412 -12.89 12.86 3.33
C VAL A 412 -12.92 12.68 4.84
N MET A 413 -11.73 12.73 5.42
CA MET A 413 -11.51 12.90 6.85
C MET A 413 -11.03 14.34 7.08
N ALA A 414 -11.70 15.05 7.96
CA ALA A 414 -11.38 16.44 8.27
C ALA A 414 -10.35 16.47 9.41
N PHE A 415 -9.06 16.55 9.04
CA PHE A 415 -7.98 16.58 10.00
C PHE A 415 -7.74 17.97 10.55
N GLU A 416 -7.42 18.06 11.83
CA GLU A 416 -6.99 19.29 12.49
C GLU A 416 -5.79 19.91 11.75
N GLY A 417 -5.80 21.22 11.57
CA GLY A 417 -4.76 21.94 10.81
C GLY A 417 -4.99 22.00 9.30
N THR A 418 -5.97 21.27 8.74
CA THR A 418 -6.38 21.40 7.34
C THR A 418 -7.55 22.38 7.19
N GLU A 419 -7.76 22.96 5.99
CA GLU A 419 -8.94 23.79 5.73
C GLU A 419 -10.24 22.99 5.86
N MET A 420 -10.20 21.68 5.59
CA MET A 420 -11.33 20.78 5.73
C MET A 420 -11.82 20.64 7.18
N ALA A 421 -10.96 20.88 8.19
CA ALA A 421 -11.37 20.87 9.59
C ALA A 421 -12.52 21.83 9.89
N GLU A 422 -12.57 23.00 9.20
CA GLU A 422 -13.66 23.98 9.36
C GLU A 422 -14.98 23.50 8.77
N THR A 423 -14.94 22.68 7.72
CA THR A 423 -16.13 22.10 7.05
C THR A 423 -16.63 20.85 7.79
N GLY A 424 -15.73 20.14 8.44
CA GLY A 424 -16.01 18.90 9.15
C GLY A 424 -16.60 17.80 8.24
N ALA A 425 -17.35 16.88 8.82
CA ALA A 425 -17.96 15.75 8.11
C ALA A 425 -19.40 16.01 7.61
N ASP A 426 -19.90 17.23 7.68
CA ASP A 426 -21.30 17.54 7.41
C ASP A 426 -21.72 17.21 5.98
N VAL A 427 -20.88 17.54 4.98
CA VAL A 427 -21.12 17.25 3.57
C VAL A 427 -21.18 15.74 3.33
N ALA A 428 -20.23 15.01 3.91
CA ALA A 428 -20.17 13.55 3.82
C ALA A 428 -21.41 12.88 4.47
N LYS A 429 -21.84 13.38 5.64
CA LYS A 429 -23.03 12.90 6.35
C LYS A 429 -24.31 13.12 5.52
N GLN A 430 -24.48 14.31 4.93
CA GLN A 430 -25.62 14.66 4.10
C GLN A 430 -25.73 13.78 2.85
N ASN A 431 -24.61 13.43 2.24
CA ASN A 431 -24.54 12.66 1.00
C ASN A 431 -24.37 11.14 1.22
N LYS A 432 -24.31 10.63 2.45
CA LYS A 432 -24.02 9.23 2.78
C LYS A 432 -24.78 8.18 1.94
N LYS A 433 -26.09 8.40 1.70
CA LYS A 433 -26.91 7.48 0.90
C LYS A 433 -26.49 7.49 -0.57
N ARG A 434 -26.28 8.69 -1.14
CA ARG A 434 -25.87 8.87 -2.54
C ARG A 434 -24.47 8.29 -2.75
N PHE A 435 -23.54 8.56 -1.85
CA PHE A 435 -22.20 7.98 -1.87
C PHE A 435 -22.21 6.45 -1.93
N LYS A 436 -23.02 5.78 -1.07
CA LYS A 436 -23.13 4.31 -1.09
C LYS A 436 -23.68 3.80 -2.42
N GLN A 437 -24.71 4.44 -2.98
CA GLN A 437 -25.30 4.07 -4.27
C GLN A 437 -24.29 4.25 -5.41
N TYR A 438 -23.63 5.39 -5.46
CA TYR A 438 -22.58 5.69 -6.44
C TYR A 438 -21.43 4.67 -6.37
N LYS A 439 -20.89 4.44 -5.17
CA LYS A 439 -19.81 3.50 -4.97
C LYS A 439 -20.18 2.09 -5.43
N SER A 440 -21.42 1.63 -5.16
CA SER A 440 -21.90 0.32 -5.63
C SER A 440 -22.01 0.27 -7.14
N ALA A 441 -22.58 1.30 -7.77
CA ALA A 441 -22.73 1.36 -9.23
C ALA A 441 -21.36 1.39 -9.95
N VAL A 442 -20.40 2.20 -9.47
CA VAL A 442 -19.05 2.22 -10.05
C VAL A 442 -18.36 0.86 -9.91
N ARG A 443 -18.52 0.16 -8.77
CA ARG A 443 -17.93 -1.18 -8.59
C ARG A 443 -18.46 -2.20 -9.60
N GLU A 444 -19.75 -2.17 -9.87
CA GLU A 444 -20.40 -3.11 -10.78
C GLU A 444 -20.19 -2.75 -12.26
N GLU A 445 -20.38 -1.47 -12.60
CA GLU A 445 -20.50 -1.04 -14.00
C GLU A 445 -19.14 -0.64 -14.61
N ILE A 446 -18.15 -0.29 -13.80
CA ILE A 446 -16.84 0.21 -14.28
C ILE A 446 -15.67 -0.61 -13.71
N ASP A 447 -15.59 -0.81 -12.39
CA ASP A 447 -14.43 -1.39 -11.73
C ASP A 447 -14.23 -2.87 -12.15
N GLN A 448 -15.30 -3.67 -12.18
CA GLN A 448 -15.23 -5.07 -12.60
C GLN A 448 -14.84 -5.21 -14.09
N PRO A 449 -15.49 -4.54 -15.06
CA PRO A 449 -15.05 -4.59 -16.46
C PRO A 449 -13.63 -4.05 -16.68
N MET A 450 -13.22 -3.06 -15.88
CA MET A 450 -11.85 -2.55 -15.90
C MET A 450 -10.86 -3.62 -15.43
N LEU A 451 -11.19 -4.33 -14.35
CA LEU A 451 -10.35 -5.41 -13.83
C LEU A 451 -10.21 -6.55 -14.85
N GLU A 452 -11.28 -6.91 -15.57
CA GLU A 452 -11.24 -7.90 -16.66
C GLU A 452 -10.30 -7.46 -17.79
N ARG A 453 -10.23 -6.17 -18.10
CA ARG A 453 -9.30 -5.61 -19.09
C ARG A 453 -7.86 -5.65 -18.60
N VAL A 454 -7.63 -5.31 -17.33
CA VAL A 454 -6.28 -5.27 -16.71
C VAL A 454 -5.70 -6.66 -16.55
N CYS A 455 -6.51 -7.64 -16.17
CA CYS A 455 -6.05 -9.01 -15.93
C CYS A 455 -7.07 -10.04 -16.48
N PRO A 456 -7.12 -10.21 -17.81
CA PRO A 456 -8.04 -11.17 -18.45
C PRO A 456 -7.79 -12.60 -17.97
N PRO A 457 -8.76 -13.51 -18.13
CA PRO A 457 -8.59 -14.92 -17.80
C PRO A 457 -7.34 -15.53 -18.46
N GLY A 458 -6.56 -16.29 -17.68
CA GLY A 458 -5.24 -16.79 -18.06
C GLY A 458 -4.07 -15.91 -17.67
N THR A 459 -4.33 -14.69 -17.13
CA THR A 459 -3.27 -13.89 -16.49
C THR A 459 -2.79 -14.60 -15.24
N VAL A 460 -1.46 -14.75 -15.09
CA VAL A 460 -0.84 -15.36 -13.92
C VAL A 460 -0.43 -14.29 -12.93
N LEU A 461 -0.89 -14.45 -11.70
CA LEU A 461 -0.42 -13.75 -10.52
C LEU A 461 0.66 -14.62 -9.88
N GLU A 462 1.87 -14.10 -9.80
CA GLU A 462 3.02 -14.80 -9.21
C GLU A 462 3.00 -14.64 -7.68
N ASP A 463 3.54 -15.63 -6.98
CA ASP A 463 3.78 -15.60 -5.54
C ASP A 463 2.53 -15.23 -4.69
N VAL A 464 1.41 -15.89 -4.94
CA VAL A 464 0.20 -15.72 -4.12
C VAL A 464 0.36 -16.44 -2.80
N HIS A 465 0.39 -15.71 -1.70
CA HIS A 465 0.43 -16.22 -0.33
C HIS A 465 -0.99 -16.55 0.15
N PHE A 466 -1.22 -17.79 0.57
CA PHE A 466 -2.52 -18.23 1.09
C PHE A 466 -2.70 -17.82 2.56
N GLU A 467 -3.72 -17.01 2.83
CA GLU A 467 -3.92 -16.33 4.10
C GLU A 467 -5.03 -16.93 4.97
N TYR A 468 -6.15 -17.34 4.37
CA TYR A 468 -7.30 -17.88 5.12
C TYR A 468 -8.24 -18.73 4.27
N HIS A 469 -9.10 -19.51 4.93
CA HIS A 469 -10.17 -20.27 4.29
C HIS A 469 -11.53 -19.62 4.51
N GLN A 470 -12.36 -19.63 3.48
CA GLN A 470 -13.77 -19.26 3.58
C GLN A 470 -14.61 -19.99 2.50
N ASP A 471 -15.76 -20.53 2.88
CA ASP A 471 -16.74 -21.15 1.99
C ASP A 471 -16.15 -22.22 1.04
N GLY A 472 -15.22 -23.06 1.55
CA GLY A 472 -14.57 -24.14 0.80
C GLY A 472 -13.54 -23.65 -0.23
N LYS A 473 -13.08 -22.43 -0.11
CA LYS A 473 -12.03 -21.81 -0.92
C LYS A 473 -10.89 -21.34 -0.03
N THR A 474 -9.71 -21.27 -0.61
CA THR A 474 -8.54 -20.61 -0.02
C THR A 474 -8.37 -19.24 -0.64
N PHE A 475 -8.12 -18.24 0.20
CA PHE A 475 -7.89 -16.85 -0.20
C PHE A 475 -6.45 -16.47 0.07
N GLY A 476 -5.90 -15.66 -0.85
CA GLY A 476 -4.53 -15.17 -0.74
C GLY A 476 -4.28 -13.93 -1.58
N ARG A 477 -3.07 -13.41 -1.49
CA ARG A 477 -2.61 -12.23 -2.25
C ARG A 477 -1.12 -12.39 -2.59
N SER A 478 -0.70 -11.84 -3.74
CA SER A 478 0.70 -11.52 -3.96
C SER A 478 1.09 -10.28 -3.16
N LEU A 479 2.35 -10.12 -2.80
CA LEU A 479 2.86 -8.86 -2.28
C LEU A 479 2.76 -7.76 -3.34
N GLY A 480 2.50 -6.53 -2.94
CA GLY A 480 2.42 -5.41 -3.87
C GLY A 480 1.44 -4.31 -3.48
N THR A 481 1.62 -3.14 -4.09
CA THR A 481 0.72 -2.01 -3.92
C THR A 481 -0.68 -2.37 -4.44
N TYR A 482 -1.68 -2.30 -3.57
CA TYR A 482 -3.07 -2.66 -3.88
C TYR A 482 -3.23 -4.09 -4.41
N ALA A 483 -2.63 -5.06 -3.73
CA ALA A 483 -2.71 -6.48 -4.07
C ALA A 483 -4.15 -6.97 -4.29
N LEU A 484 -4.34 -7.79 -5.32
CA LEU A 484 -5.63 -8.41 -5.62
C LEU A 484 -5.89 -9.56 -4.66
N LEU A 485 -7.10 -9.59 -4.09
CA LEU A 485 -7.55 -10.77 -3.37
C LEU A 485 -7.90 -11.87 -4.37
N VAL A 486 -7.28 -13.03 -4.22
CA VAL A 486 -7.47 -14.20 -5.07
C VAL A 486 -8.20 -15.29 -4.30
N ALA A 487 -9.23 -15.86 -4.89
CA ALA A 487 -9.92 -17.05 -4.37
C ALA A 487 -9.56 -18.27 -5.22
N VAL A 488 -9.05 -19.33 -4.59
CA VAL A 488 -8.71 -20.60 -5.25
C VAL A 488 -9.64 -21.69 -4.71
N PRO A 489 -10.24 -22.56 -5.57
CA PRO A 489 -11.06 -23.67 -5.11
C PRO A 489 -10.32 -24.64 -4.19
N GLY A 490 -11.02 -25.15 -3.17
CA GLY A 490 -10.48 -26.10 -2.18
C GLY A 490 -9.75 -25.44 -1.01
N GLU A 491 -9.49 -26.26 0.01
CA GLU A 491 -8.70 -25.87 1.18
C GLU A 491 -7.25 -26.28 0.98
N ARG A 492 -6.36 -25.30 0.94
CA ARG A 492 -4.92 -25.45 0.77
C ARG A 492 -4.19 -25.07 2.04
N GLU A 493 -2.98 -25.54 2.22
CA GLU A 493 -2.16 -25.21 3.37
C GLU A 493 -1.91 -23.70 3.43
N LEU A 494 -2.27 -23.06 4.56
CA LEU A 494 -2.07 -21.63 4.77
C LEU A 494 -0.59 -21.32 4.99
N GLY A 495 -0.15 -20.12 4.60
CA GLY A 495 1.25 -19.71 4.62
C GLY A 495 2.08 -20.26 3.46
N THR A 496 1.49 -21.09 2.58
CA THR A 496 2.18 -21.54 1.36
C THR A 496 2.00 -20.52 0.23
N VAL A 497 2.94 -20.55 -0.71
CA VAL A 497 3.03 -19.64 -1.85
C VAL A 497 2.85 -20.43 -3.15
N THR A 498 2.05 -19.90 -4.08
CA THR A 498 1.88 -20.49 -5.40
C THR A 498 1.51 -19.43 -6.44
N ASP A 499 1.85 -19.69 -7.69
CA ASP A 499 1.32 -18.91 -8.80
C ASP A 499 -0.15 -19.29 -9.06
N VAL A 500 -0.97 -18.31 -9.46
CA VAL A 500 -2.39 -18.51 -9.74
C VAL A 500 -2.77 -17.91 -11.08
N ALA A 501 -3.33 -18.72 -11.97
CA ALA A 501 -3.92 -18.25 -13.23
C ALA A 501 -5.38 -17.84 -13.01
N ILE A 502 -5.70 -16.59 -13.37
CA ILE A 502 -7.04 -16.00 -13.18
C ILE A 502 -8.05 -16.69 -14.10
N THR A 503 -9.22 -17.04 -13.54
CA THR A 503 -10.34 -17.67 -14.28
C THR A 503 -11.59 -16.80 -14.33
N ASP A 504 -11.83 -15.95 -13.30
CA ASP A 504 -13.04 -15.13 -13.19
C ASP A 504 -12.80 -13.89 -12.31
N HIS A 505 -13.70 -12.91 -12.37
CA HIS A 505 -13.57 -11.62 -11.73
C HIS A 505 -14.76 -11.27 -10.85
N GLY A 506 -14.46 -10.82 -9.61
CA GLY A 506 -15.39 -10.06 -8.79
C GLY A 506 -15.15 -8.55 -8.96
N TYR A 507 -15.78 -7.73 -8.13
CA TYR A 507 -15.64 -6.27 -8.21
C TYR A 507 -14.22 -5.77 -7.92
N ARG A 508 -13.47 -6.43 -7.03
CA ARG A 508 -12.10 -6.08 -6.62
C ARG A 508 -11.29 -7.30 -6.21
N SER A 509 -11.69 -8.45 -6.68
CA SER A 509 -11.05 -9.73 -6.41
C SER A 509 -11.14 -10.60 -7.65
N VAL A 510 -10.35 -11.63 -7.68
CA VAL A 510 -10.36 -12.59 -8.77
C VAL A 510 -10.52 -14.01 -8.23
N THR A 511 -11.01 -14.90 -9.06
CA THR A 511 -10.94 -16.35 -8.84
C THR A 511 -9.88 -16.91 -9.78
N GLY A 512 -9.13 -17.91 -9.33
CA GLY A 512 -8.11 -18.54 -10.15
C GLY A 512 -7.88 -20.00 -9.77
N VAL A 513 -7.00 -20.63 -10.51
CA VAL A 513 -6.50 -21.99 -10.23
C VAL A 513 -4.98 -21.94 -10.10
N PRO A 514 -4.35 -22.85 -9.34
CA PRO A 514 -2.89 -22.92 -9.26
C PRO A 514 -2.27 -23.03 -10.65
N TYR A 515 -1.14 -22.37 -10.83
CA TYR A 515 -0.42 -22.38 -12.11
C TYR A 515 1.00 -22.92 -11.94
N PRO A 516 1.47 -23.81 -12.81
CA PRO A 516 0.68 -24.49 -13.84
C PRO A 516 -0.27 -25.53 -13.24
N LEU A 517 -1.49 -25.64 -13.79
CA LEU A 517 -2.44 -26.66 -13.38
C LEU A 517 -2.03 -28.02 -13.97
N ASP A 518 -1.94 -29.05 -13.14
CA ASP A 518 -1.79 -30.41 -13.62
C ASP A 518 -3.17 -31.04 -13.87
N VAL A 519 -3.51 -31.23 -15.13
CA VAL A 519 -4.80 -31.84 -15.52
C VAL A 519 -5.00 -33.25 -14.96
N ASN A 520 -3.92 -33.94 -14.60
CA ASN A 520 -3.98 -35.29 -14.05
C ASN A 520 -4.32 -35.31 -12.55
N ASP A 521 -4.02 -34.21 -11.83
CA ASP A 521 -4.25 -34.07 -10.39
C ASP A 521 -5.37 -33.10 -10.03
N ALA A 522 -5.74 -32.19 -10.96
CA ALA A 522 -6.71 -31.13 -10.70
C ALA A 522 -8.06 -31.69 -10.19
N SER A 523 -8.62 -31.05 -9.18
CA SER A 523 -9.96 -31.39 -8.67
C SER A 523 -11.06 -31.02 -9.65
N MET A 524 -12.26 -31.55 -9.43
CA MET A 524 -13.45 -31.18 -10.22
C MET A 524 -13.73 -29.66 -10.12
N ASP A 525 -13.55 -29.09 -8.95
CA ASP A 525 -13.81 -27.67 -8.69
C ASP A 525 -12.80 -26.77 -9.41
N GLU A 526 -11.53 -27.16 -9.46
CA GLU A 526 -10.50 -26.45 -10.23
C GLU A 526 -10.75 -26.53 -11.73
N LEU A 527 -11.06 -27.71 -12.24
CA LEU A 527 -11.38 -27.89 -13.67
C LEU A 527 -12.61 -27.05 -14.07
N THR A 528 -13.67 -27.06 -13.26
CA THR A 528 -14.91 -26.31 -13.56
C THR A 528 -14.74 -24.80 -13.35
N ALA A 529 -13.71 -24.34 -12.65
CA ALA A 529 -13.37 -22.92 -12.54
C ALA A 529 -12.76 -22.38 -13.85
N ILE A 530 -12.22 -23.22 -14.72
CA ILE A 530 -11.62 -22.80 -16.00
C ILE A 530 -12.73 -22.37 -16.97
N PRO A 531 -12.63 -21.19 -17.60
CA PRO A 531 -13.60 -20.74 -18.61
C PRO A 531 -13.77 -21.79 -19.73
N GLY A 532 -15.03 -22.13 -20.03
CA GLY A 532 -15.38 -23.14 -21.04
C GLY A 532 -15.38 -24.60 -20.57
N VAL A 533 -14.88 -24.92 -19.36
CA VAL A 533 -14.91 -26.26 -18.79
C VAL A 533 -16.17 -26.46 -17.92
N GLY A 534 -17.21 -27.08 -18.46
CA GLY A 534 -18.39 -27.42 -17.68
C GLY A 534 -18.21 -28.71 -16.88
N SER A 535 -19.16 -29.04 -15.98
CA SER A 535 -19.08 -30.22 -15.11
C SER A 535 -19.00 -31.54 -15.90
N GLY A 536 -19.62 -31.62 -17.11
CA GLY A 536 -19.52 -32.79 -17.99
C GLY A 536 -18.09 -32.98 -18.52
N THR A 537 -17.50 -31.91 -19.07
CA THR A 537 -16.12 -31.90 -19.57
C THR A 537 -15.12 -32.20 -18.45
N ALA A 538 -15.29 -31.58 -17.28
CA ALA A 538 -14.46 -31.84 -16.12
C ALA A 538 -14.54 -33.31 -15.67
N GLY A 539 -15.75 -33.89 -15.67
CA GLY A 539 -15.96 -35.32 -15.39
C GLY A 539 -15.27 -36.22 -16.40
N ASP A 540 -15.37 -35.92 -17.69
CA ASP A 540 -14.68 -36.64 -18.75
C ASP A 540 -13.15 -36.55 -18.61
N ILE A 541 -12.61 -35.38 -18.23
CA ILE A 541 -11.18 -35.21 -17.94
C ILE A 541 -10.78 -36.16 -16.80
N VAL A 542 -11.48 -36.13 -15.68
CA VAL A 542 -11.15 -36.95 -14.50
C VAL A 542 -11.20 -38.44 -14.78
N VAL A 543 -12.22 -38.91 -15.55
CA VAL A 543 -12.41 -40.34 -15.84
C VAL A 543 -11.37 -40.91 -16.81
N ASN A 544 -10.86 -40.08 -17.74
CA ASN A 544 -9.94 -40.55 -18.79
C ASN A 544 -8.45 -40.26 -18.49
N ARG A 545 -8.11 -39.82 -17.27
CA ARG A 545 -6.72 -39.71 -16.82
C ARG A 545 -5.96 -41.03 -16.87
N PRO A 546 -4.62 -41.01 -17.09
CA PRO A 546 -3.75 -39.84 -17.26
C PRO A 546 -3.67 -39.37 -18.73
N TYR A 547 -3.34 -38.09 -18.90
CA TYR A 547 -3.02 -37.47 -20.19
C TYR A 547 -1.52 -37.22 -20.27
N ASP A 548 -0.91 -37.43 -21.44
CA ASP A 548 0.50 -37.14 -21.68
C ASP A 548 0.77 -35.63 -21.78
N ARG A 549 -0.23 -34.88 -22.28
CA ARG A 549 -0.23 -33.41 -22.40
C ARG A 549 -1.61 -32.87 -22.04
N ALA A 550 -1.63 -31.65 -21.47
CA ALA A 550 -2.88 -30.98 -21.12
C ALA A 550 -3.82 -30.79 -22.33
N GLY A 551 -3.27 -30.52 -23.53
CA GLY A 551 -4.03 -30.39 -24.77
C GLY A 551 -4.64 -31.70 -25.31
N ASP A 552 -4.29 -32.86 -24.74
CA ASP A 552 -4.93 -34.16 -25.07
C ASP A 552 -6.22 -34.37 -24.29
N ALA A 553 -6.50 -33.53 -23.28
CA ALA A 553 -7.71 -33.59 -22.49
C ALA A 553 -8.94 -33.09 -23.29
N PRO A 554 -10.13 -33.67 -23.09
CA PRO A 554 -11.33 -33.28 -23.83
C PRO A 554 -11.82 -31.87 -23.40
N GLY A 555 -12.32 -31.09 -24.39
CA GLY A 555 -13.00 -29.82 -24.21
C GLY A 555 -12.51 -28.76 -25.18
N ASP A 556 -13.37 -27.78 -25.49
CA ASP A 556 -13.05 -26.62 -26.32
C ASP A 556 -12.34 -25.50 -25.49
N ALA A 557 -12.05 -25.77 -24.21
CA ALA A 557 -11.41 -24.82 -23.33
C ALA A 557 -9.93 -24.61 -23.70
N ASP A 558 -9.46 -23.41 -23.62
CA ASP A 558 -8.04 -23.08 -23.79
C ASP A 558 -7.24 -23.49 -22.53
N LEU A 559 -7.19 -24.79 -22.28
CA LEU A 559 -6.44 -25.37 -21.15
C LEU A 559 -4.96 -24.97 -21.18
N GLY A 560 -4.42 -24.69 -22.38
CA GLY A 560 -3.04 -24.28 -22.54
C GLY A 560 -2.67 -22.98 -21.81
N ARG A 561 -3.64 -22.11 -21.50
CA ARG A 561 -3.42 -20.90 -20.70
C ARG A 561 -3.28 -21.18 -19.20
N PHE A 562 -3.72 -22.33 -18.74
CA PHE A 562 -3.75 -22.71 -17.33
C PHE A 562 -2.76 -23.82 -16.99
N THR A 563 -2.12 -24.41 -18.00
CA THR A 563 -1.22 -25.55 -17.86
C THR A 563 0.12 -25.24 -18.52
N ARG A 564 1.19 -25.92 -18.12
CA ARG A 564 2.42 -25.98 -18.94
C ARG A 564 2.26 -27.09 -19.97
N GLY A 565 2.55 -26.77 -21.23
CA GLY A 565 2.47 -27.70 -22.36
C GLY A 565 3.44 -28.88 -22.30
#